data_ff37c912024435d02e5b17f3fa7e6025
#
_entry.id   ff37c912024435d02e5b17f3fa7e6025
#
_cell.length_a   1.000
_cell.length_b   1.000
_cell.length_c   1.000
_cell.angle_alpha   90.00
_cell.angle_beta   90.00
_cell.angle_gamma   90.00
#
_symmetry.space_group_name_H-M   'P 1'
#
loop_
_entity.id
_entity.type
_entity.pdbx_description
1 polymer ?
#
loop_
_entity_poly.entity_id
_entity_poly.type
_entity_poly.pdbx_seq_one_letter_code
_entity_poly.pdbx_strand_id
1 'polypeptide(L)'
;HIEQYICRLTRRMSEILPDFRVDICYRTIKVTKIFSGHAKAQIPQNDRSNVVYQFTCDCKNIYIGQTKRFLRIRAEDHQRASSGSHVFSHITDCTHYIKKAHEYALNQKDKFTSPPKAKLSYFKSRFSIIAKGFRNDSERRRCEAYHIRLKRPKINDQKDLKAFGLF
;
A
#
# COMPACT_ATOMS: atom_id res chain seq x y z
N HIS A 1 21.28 9.42 -35.17
CA HIS A 1 21.99 10.73 -35.33
C HIS A 1 22.95 11.05 -34.18
N ILE A 2 22.62 10.80 -32.93
CA ILE A 2 23.48 11.10 -31.75
C ILE A 2 24.73 10.20 -31.75
N GLU A 3 24.59 8.91 -32.02
CA GLU A 3 25.68 7.97 -32.07
C GLU A 3 26.73 8.34 -33.15
N GLN A 4 26.28 8.74 -34.35
CA GLN A 4 27.15 9.21 -35.41
C GLN A 4 27.88 10.50 -35.03
N TYR A 5 27.27 11.36 -34.28
CA TYR A 5 27.87 12.60 -33.76
C TYR A 5 28.97 12.27 -32.73
N ILE A 6 28.68 11.36 -31.82
CA ILE A 6 29.62 10.89 -30.78
C ILE A 6 30.84 10.23 -31.43
N CYS A 7 30.62 9.32 -32.41
CA CYS A 7 31.72 8.70 -33.14
C CYS A 7 32.64 9.72 -33.84
N ARG A 8 32.06 10.76 -34.43
CA ARG A 8 32.85 11.85 -35.04
C ARG A 8 33.65 12.63 -34.00
N LEU A 9 33.06 12.94 -32.87
CA LEU A 9 33.73 13.64 -31.78
C LEU A 9 34.90 12.80 -31.22
N THR A 10 34.64 11.54 -30.92
CA THR A 10 35.69 10.62 -30.42
C THR A 10 36.86 10.54 -31.38
N ARG A 11 36.59 10.41 -32.70
CA ARG A 11 37.59 10.36 -33.73
C ARG A 11 38.44 11.63 -33.77
N ARG A 12 37.82 12.82 -33.80
CA ARG A 12 38.51 14.10 -33.78
C ARG A 12 39.37 14.30 -32.54
N MET A 13 38.82 13.87 -31.36
CA MET A 13 39.57 13.98 -30.11
C MET A 13 40.79 13.04 -30.09
N SER A 14 40.71 11.84 -30.68
CA SER A 14 41.84 10.94 -30.81
C SER A 14 42.90 11.45 -31.82
N GLU A 15 42.50 12.21 -32.83
CA GLU A 15 43.43 12.86 -33.77
C GLU A 15 44.20 14.01 -33.10
N ILE A 16 43.56 14.75 -32.16
CA ILE A 16 44.17 15.88 -31.43
C ILE A 16 45.05 15.40 -30.27
N LEU A 17 44.65 14.29 -29.62
CA LEU A 17 45.28 13.75 -28.42
C LEU A 17 45.62 12.26 -28.62
N PRO A 18 46.65 11.95 -29.47
CA PRO A 18 46.94 10.56 -29.86
C PRO A 18 47.41 9.68 -28.69
N ASP A 19 48.04 10.29 -27.68
CA ASP A 19 48.57 9.58 -26.51
C ASP A 19 47.51 9.32 -25.41
N PHE A 20 46.29 9.80 -25.62
CA PHE A 20 45.21 9.66 -24.63
C PHE A 20 44.05 8.88 -25.19
N ARG A 21 43.53 7.90 -24.38
CA ARG A 21 42.27 7.25 -24.67
C ARG A 21 41.14 8.17 -24.26
N VAL A 22 40.35 8.66 -25.22
CA VAL A 22 39.20 9.54 -24.97
C VAL A 22 37.92 8.71 -24.97
N ASP A 23 37.29 8.56 -23.79
CA ASP A 23 35.97 7.95 -23.63
C ASP A 23 34.93 9.04 -23.39
N ILE A 24 34.00 9.24 -24.32
CA ILE A 24 32.93 10.24 -24.18
C ILE A 24 31.76 9.61 -23.38
N CYS A 25 31.58 10.05 -22.15
CA CYS A 25 30.41 9.71 -21.33
C CYS A 25 29.35 10.79 -21.42
N TYR A 26 28.11 10.42 -21.77
CA TYR A 26 26.99 11.33 -21.75
C TYR A 26 25.94 10.90 -20.72
N ARG A 27 25.38 11.85 -20.02
CA ARG A 27 24.24 11.63 -19.14
C ARG A 27 22.96 12.04 -19.85
N THR A 28 22.10 11.06 -20.14
CA THR A 28 20.75 11.35 -20.58
C THR A 28 19.83 11.50 -19.36
N ILE A 29 19.00 12.53 -19.37
CA ILE A 29 17.90 12.62 -18.41
C ILE A 29 16.88 11.57 -18.85
N LYS A 30 16.69 10.51 -18.04
CA LYS A 30 15.63 9.53 -18.32
C LYS A 30 14.30 10.25 -18.45
N VAL A 31 13.60 10.05 -19.56
CA VAL A 31 12.27 10.63 -19.82
C VAL A 31 11.31 10.39 -18.63
N THR A 32 11.44 9.26 -17.96
CA THR A 32 10.74 8.97 -16.72
C THR A 32 10.99 10.00 -15.61
N LYS A 33 12.17 10.67 -15.58
CA LYS A 33 12.46 11.72 -14.59
C LYS A 33 11.76 13.04 -14.91
N ILE A 34 11.56 13.34 -16.19
CA ILE A 34 10.81 14.53 -16.64
C ILE A 34 9.33 14.36 -16.33
N PHE A 35 8.78 13.13 -16.48
CA PHE A 35 7.36 12.85 -16.26
C PHE A 35 7.03 12.34 -14.85
N SER A 36 8.03 11.96 -14.03
CA SER A 36 7.78 11.42 -12.69
C SER A 36 7.44 12.48 -11.63
N GLY A 37 7.66 13.75 -11.93
CA GLY A 37 7.50 14.81 -10.94
C GLY A 37 6.05 15.25 -10.69
N HIS A 38 5.20 15.34 -11.73
CA HIS A 38 3.92 16.05 -11.60
C HIS A 38 2.72 15.49 -12.38
N ALA A 39 2.89 14.44 -13.18
CA ALA A 39 1.84 14.00 -14.11
C ALA A 39 0.96 12.84 -13.64
N LYS A 40 1.26 12.19 -12.53
CA LYS A 40 0.41 11.11 -12.01
C LYS A 40 -0.25 11.54 -10.72
N ALA A 41 -1.57 11.76 -10.79
CA ALA A 41 -2.39 11.87 -9.58
C ALA A 41 -2.07 10.70 -8.64
N GLN A 42 -1.84 11.00 -7.37
CA GLN A 42 -1.59 9.95 -6.39
C GLN A 42 -2.82 9.06 -6.27
N ILE A 43 -2.63 7.76 -6.51
CA ILE A 43 -3.72 6.79 -6.34
C ILE A 43 -4.15 6.84 -4.87
N PRO A 44 -5.45 7.08 -4.60
CA PRO A 44 -5.98 7.07 -3.24
C PRO A 44 -5.63 5.75 -2.54
N GLN A 45 -5.43 5.81 -1.22
CA GLN A 45 -5.02 4.64 -0.43
C GLN A 45 -5.95 3.45 -0.62
N ASN A 46 -7.26 3.69 -0.67
CA ASN A 46 -8.28 2.65 -0.80
C ASN A 46 -8.30 1.96 -2.18
N ASP A 47 -7.77 2.63 -3.21
CA ASP A 47 -7.69 2.11 -4.58
C ASP A 47 -6.33 1.46 -4.89
N ARG A 48 -5.49 1.27 -3.88
CA ARG A 48 -4.25 0.52 -4.01
C ARG A 48 -4.50 -0.97 -3.84
N SER A 49 -3.84 -1.76 -4.69
CA SER A 49 -3.81 -3.23 -4.65
C SER A 49 -2.41 -3.73 -4.27
N ASN A 50 -2.29 -5.03 -4.07
CA ASN A 50 -1.03 -5.70 -3.74
C ASN A 50 -0.32 -5.04 -2.55
N VAL A 51 -1.01 -5.02 -1.40
CA VAL A 51 -0.58 -4.30 -0.19
C VAL A 51 -0.69 -5.17 1.06
N VAL A 52 0.14 -4.83 2.05
CA VAL A 52 -0.05 -5.22 3.46
C VAL A 52 -0.65 -4.02 4.19
N TYR A 53 -1.71 -4.24 4.92
CA TYR A 53 -2.49 -3.19 5.57
C TYR A 53 -2.69 -3.49 7.06
N GLN A 54 -2.98 -2.45 7.80
CA GLN A 54 -3.35 -2.48 9.20
C GLN A 54 -4.75 -1.89 9.36
N PHE A 55 -5.63 -2.58 10.05
CA PHE A 55 -6.86 -2.03 10.62
C PHE A 55 -6.58 -1.63 12.06
N THR A 56 -7.04 -0.45 12.47
CA THR A 56 -6.91 0.05 13.83
C THR A 56 -8.27 0.39 14.38
N CYS A 57 -8.70 -0.33 15.41
CA CYS A 57 -9.96 -0.09 16.10
C CYS A 57 -9.86 1.08 17.07
N ASP A 58 -10.99 1.68 17.43
CA ASP A 58 -11.06 2.75 18.43
C ASP A 58 -10.63 2.31 19.83
N CYS A 59 -10.72 1.02 20.15
CA CYS A 59 -10.16 0.43 21.36
C CYS A 59 -8.63 0.23 21.30
N LYS A 60 -7.96 0.75 20.24
CA LYS A 60 -6.53 0.63 19.96
C LYS A 60 -6.05 -0.79 19.60
N ASN A 61 -6.94 -1.77 19.55
CA ASN A 61 -6.59 -3.09 19.02
C ASN A 61 -6.37 -3.00 17.51
N ILE A 62 -5.38 -3.74 17.02
CA ILE A 62 -5.00 -3.75 15.62
C ILE A 62 -5.16 -5.12 15.00
N TYR A 63 -5.40 -5.14 13.69
CA TYR A 63 -5.36 -6.30 12.83
C TYR A 63 -4.40 -6.01 11.67
N ILE A 64 -3.60 -6.98 11.27
CA ILE A 64 -2.72 -6.91 10.11
C ILE A 64 -3.14 -7.96 9.11
N GLY A 65 -3.24 -7.57 7.86
CA GLY A 65 -3.61 -8.47 6.78
C GLY A 65 -3.00 -8.03 5.46
N GLN A 66 -3.14 -8.88 4.47
CA GLN A 66 -2.67 -8.61 3.12
C GLN A 66 -3.78 -8.78 2.08
N THR A 67 -3.64 -8.13 0.95
CA THR A 67 -4.56 -8.30 -0.17
C THR A 67 -3.83 -8.11 -1.50
N LYS A 68 -4.22 -8.91 -2.50
CA LYS A 68 -3.85 -8.72 -3.91
C LYS A 68 -4.83 -7.78 -4.60
N ARG A 69 -6.09 -7.75 -4.13
CA ARG A 69 -7.18 -6.90 -4.64
C ARG A 69 -7.05 -5.47 -4.11
N PHE A 70 -7.89 -4.56 -4.61
CA PHE A 70 -8.00 -3.22 -4.07
C PHE A 70 -8.35 -3.25 -2.57
N LEU A 71 -7.70 -2.37 -1.79
CA LEU A 71 -7.92 -2.31 -0.34
C LEU A 71 -9.39 -2.05 0.01
N ARG A 72 -10.10 -1.20 -0.76
CA ARG A 72 -11.53 -0.93 -0.55
C ARG A 72 -12.40 -2.19 -0.61
N ILE A 73 -12.10 -3.12 -1.56
CA ILE A 73 -12.84 -4.37 -1.69
C ILE A 73 -12.54 -5.28 -0.50
N ARG A 74 -11.27 -5.37 -0.10
CA ARG A 74 -10.89 -6.17 1.06
C ARG A 74 -11.50 -5.63 2.37
N ALA A 75 -11.59 -4.32 2.52
CA ALA A 75 -12.28 -3.69 3.65
C ALA A 75 -13.77 -4.03 3.66
N GLU A 76 -14.44 -4.01 2.50
CA GLU A 76 -15.84 -4.42 2.38
C GLU A 76 -16.05 -5.90 2.75
N ASP A 77 -15.13 -6.79 2.34
CA ASP A 77 -15.20 -8.20 2.75
C ASP A 77 -15.12 -8.33 4.29
N HIS A 78 -14.28 -7.53 4.95
CA HIS A 78 -14.19 -7.54 6.42
C HIS A 78 -15.45 -7.09 7.14
N GLN A 79 -16.37 -6.41 6.48
CA GLN A 79 -17.67 -6.03 7.04
C GLN A 79 -18.74 -7.10 6.88
N ARG A 80 -18.50 -8.12 6.06
CA ARG A 80 -19.51 -9.17 5.81
C ARG A 80 -19.41 -10.27 6.85
N ALA A 81 -20.52 -10.58 7.49
CA ALA A 81 -20.60 -11.70 8.45
C ALA A 81 -20.17 -13.03 7.85
N SER A 82 -20.52 -13.27 6.56
CA SER A 82 -20.18 -14.50 5.83
C SER A 82 -18.68 -14.68 5.55
N SER A 83 -17.86 -13.66 5.77
CA SER A 83 -16.42 -13.74 5.50
C SER A 83 -15.61 -14.44 6.59
N GLY A 84 -16.20 -14.74 7.75
CA GLY A 84 -15.48 -15.29 8.92
C GLY A 84 -14.31 -14.39 9.39
N SER A 85 -14.40 -13.10 9.13
CA SER A 85 -13.34 -12.15 9.41
C SER A 85 -13.20 -11.84 10.89
N HIS A 86 -12.00 -12.00 11.46
CA HIS A 86 -11.70 -11.59 12.83
C HIS A 86 -11.96 -10.11 13.08
N VAL A 87 -11.80 -9.25 12.05
CA VAL A 87 -12.14 -7.82 12.13
C VAL A 87 -13.64 -7.66 12.30
N PHE A 88 -14.47 -8.43 11.56
CA PHE A 88 -15.92 -8.40 11.70
C PHE A 88 -16.33 -8.78 13.11
N SER A 89 -15.90 -9.92 13.62
CA SER A 89 -16.20 -10.37 14.98
C SER A 89 -15.80 -9.33 16.02
N HIS A 90 -14.61 -8.72 15.85
CA HIS A 90 -14.15 -7.70 16.78
C HIS A 90 -15.04 -6.44 16.77
N ILE A 91 -15.40 -5.91 15.59
CA ILE A 91 -16.18 -4.66 15.50
C ILE A 91 -17.65 -4.82 15.94
N THR A 92 -18.22 -6.03 15.85
CA THR A 92 -19.58 -6.32 16.34
C THR A 92 -19.65 -6.29 17.86
N ASP A 93 -18.57 -6.68 18.55
CA ASP A 93 -18.55 -6.77 20.01
C ASP A 93 -17.87 -5.54 20.65
N CYS A 94 -17.18 -4.72 19.88
CA CYS A 94 -16.43 -3.59 20.41
C CYS A 94 -17.29 -2.35 20.66
N THR A 95 -17.64 -2.09 21.90
CA THR A 95 -18.45 -0.94 22.31
C THR A 95 -17.85 0.40 21.93
N HIS A 96 -16.53 0.54 21.97
CA HIS A 96 -15.82 1.76 21.56
C HIS A 96 -16.01 2.05 20.06
N TYR A 97 -15.88 1.02 19.23
CA TYR A 97 -16.09 1.14 17.79
C TYR A 97 -17.56 1.50 17.48
N ILE A 98 -18.51 0.79 18.09
CA ILE A 98 -19.95 1.01 17.86
C ILE A 98 -20.34 2.45 18.19
N LYS A 99 -19.92 2.97 19.35
CA LYS A 99 -20.17 4.36 19.75
C LYS A 99 -19.60 5.36 18.75
N LYS A 100 -18.34 5.22 18.38
CA LYS A 100 -17.66 6.13 17.43
C LYS A 100 -18.25 6.07 16.02
N ALA A 101 -18.58 4.88 15.52
CA ALA A 101 -19.22 4.72 14.23
C ALA A 101 -20.61 5.35 14.18
N HIS A 102 -21.37 5.27 15.28
CA HIS A 102 -22.68 5.90 15.42
C HIS A 102 -22.56 7.43 15.48
N GLU A 103 -21.65 7.96 16.31
CA GLU A 103 -21.35 9.39 16.41
C GLU A 103 -20.95 9.97 15.05
N TYR A 104 -20.04 9.29 14.33
CA TYR A 104 -19.63 9.69 12.98
C TYR A 104 -20.82 9.73 12.00
N ALA A 105 -21.69 8.72 12.04
CA ALA A 105 -22.85 8.66 11.17
C ALA A 105 -23.88 9.78 11.47
N LEU A 106 -24.03 10.18 12.72
CA LEU A 106 -24.88 11.30 13.11
C LEU A 106 -24.31 12.63 12.58
N ASN A 107 -23.02 12.85 12.72
CA ASN A 107 -22.35 14.08 12.25
C ASN A 107 -22.30 14.22 10.72
N GLN A 108 -22.62 13.15 9.96
CA GLN A 108 -22.65 13.16 8.49
C GLN A 108 -24.07 13.33 7.93
N LYS A 109 -25.12 13.40 8.76
CA LYS A 109 -26.53 13.52 8.29
C LYS A 109 -26.74 14.76 7.40
N ASP A 110 -26.01 15.84 7.65
CA ASP A 110 -26.13 17.10 6.91
C ASP A 110 -25.47 17.08 5.51
N LYS A 111 -24.80 15.99 5.12
CA LYS A 111 -24.03 15.88 3.88
C LYS A 111 -24.63 14.94 2.85
N PHE A 112 -25.96 14.78 2.80
CA PHE A 112 -26.65 13.86 1.85
C PHE A 112 -26.15 12.40 1.88
N THR A 113 -25.48 11.97 2.95
CA THR A 113 -24.94 10.62 3.06
C THR A 113 -25.84 9.76 3.93
N SER A 114 -26.35 8.65 3.37
CA SER A 114 -27.16 7.71 4.17
C SER A 114 -26.35 7.11 5.32
N PRO A 115 -26.97 6.83 6.49
CA PRO A 115 -26.28 6.27 7.66
C PRO A 115 -25.44 5.01 7.38
N PRO A 116 -25.90 4.03 6.56
CA PRO A 116 -25.06 2.88 6.19
C PRO A 116 -23.80 3.25 5.43
N LYS A 117 -23.89 4.21 4.49
CA LYS A 117 -22.73 4.69 3.72
C LYS A 117 -21.75 5.45 4.61
N ALA A 118 -22.24 6.25 5.56
CA ALA A 118 -21.42 6.95 6.54
C ALA A 118 -20.66 5.97 7.44
N LYS A 119 -21.31 4.92 7.94
CA LYS A 119 -20.65 3.85 8.71
C LYS A 119 -19.60 3.11 7.90
N LEU A 120 -19.87 2.82 6.63
CA LEU A 120 -18.90 2.19 5.73
C LEU A 120 -17.68 3.10 5.48
N SER A 121 -17.89 4.40 5.29
CA SER A 121 -16.81 5.38 5.14
C SER A 121 -15.94 5.44 6.40
N TYR A 122 -16.57 5.50 7.57
CA TYR A 122 -15.87 5.44 8.85
C TYR A 122 -15.03 4.17 8.99
N PHE A 123 -15.59 3.00 8.67
CA PHE A 123 -14.85 1.74 8.70
C PHE A 123 -13.64 1.74 7.79
N LYS A 124 -13.81 2.19 6.53
CA LYS A 124 -12.72 2.27 5.56
C LYS A 124 -11.60 3.22 5.99
N SER A 125 -11.91 4.28 6.73
CA SER A 125 -10.91 5.22 7.27
C SER A 125 -9.99 4.61 8.33
N ARG A 126 -10.36 3.45 8.91
CA ARG A 126 -9.57 2.74 9.91
C ARG A 126 -8.48 1.85 9.32
N PHE A 127 -8.41 1.75 8.00
CA PHE A 127 -7.37 1.00 7.30
C PHE A 127 -6.22 1.91 6.89
N SER A 128 -5.00 1.44 7.10
CA SER A 128 -3.77 2.09 6.64
C SER A 128 -2.87 1.08 5.93
N ILE A 129 -2.20 1.51 4.87
CA ILE A 129 -1.22 0.67 4.18
C ILE A 129 0.11 0.78 4.91
N ILE A 130 0.67 -0.36 5.31
CA ILE A 130 1.97 -0.44 5.98
C ILE A 130 3.10 -0.88 5.04
N ALA A 131 2.77 -1.62 3.97
CA ALA A 131 3.74 -1.97 2.94
C ALA A 131 3.08 -2.19 1.58
N LYS A 132 3.81 -1.93 0.50
CA LYS A 132 3.35 -2.00 -0.90
C LYS A 132 4.53 -2.31 -1.84
N GLY A 133 4.21 -2.61 -3.11
CA GLY A 133 5.24 -2.76 -4.14
C GLY A 133 5.88 -4.14 -4.18
N PHE A 134 5.15 -5.19 -3.79
CA PHE A 134 5.62 -6.57 -3.80
C PHE A 134 5.70 -7.13 -5.23
N ARG A 135 6.75 -7.88 -5.52
CA ARG A 135 6.98 -8.54 -6.81
C ARG A 135 6.13 -9.81 -6.95
N ASN A 136 5.90 -10.51 -5.85
CA ASN A 136 5.15 -11.77 -5.83
C ASN A 136 4.38 -11.96 -4.52
N ASP A 137 3.51 -12.96 -4.51
CA ASP A 137 2.65 -13.29 -3.37
C ASP A 137 3.46 -13.74 -2.14
N SER A 138 4.57 -14.44 -2.34
CA SER A 138 5.43 -14.93 -1.24
C SER A 138 6.09 -13.78 -0.50
N GLU A 139 6.55 -12.75 -1.22
CA GLU A 139 7.12 -11.56 -0.62
C GLU A 139 6.08 -10.80 0.22
N ARG A 140 4.85 -10.65 -0.30
CA ARG A 140 3.75 -10.00 0.42
C ARG A 140 3.37 -10.76 1.69
N ARG A 141 3.24 -12.10 1.61
CA ARG A 141 2.94 -12.96 2.77
C ARG A 141 4.04 -12.90 3.83
N ARG A 142 5.31 -12.93 3.42
CA ARG A 142 6.44 -12.79 4.37
C ARG A 142 6.41 -11.44 5.06
N CYS A 143 6.10 -10.37 4.33
CA CYS A 143 5.97 -9.04 4.91
C CYS A 143 4.80 -8.94 5.89
N GLU A 144 3.65 -9.52 5.58
CA GLU A 144 2.52 -9.65 6.51
C GLU A 144 2.93 -10.36 7.81
N ALA A 145 3.51 -11.57 7.68
CA ALA A 145 3.97 -12.37 8.81
C ALA A 145 5.01 -11.63 9.68
N TYR A 146 5.94 -10.91 9.04
CA TYR A 146 6.91 -10.07 9.73
C TYR A 146 6.22 -9.00 10.59
N HIS A 147 5.25 -8.27 10.02
CA HIS A 147 4.53 -7.24 10.75
C HIS A 147 3.64 -7.79 11.86
N ILE A 148 3.02 -8.96 11.66
CA ILE A 148 2.25 -9.65 12.69
C ILE A 148 3.17 -10.04 13.86
N ARG A 149 4.35 -10.59 13.58
CA ARG A 149 5.33 -10.95 14.61
C ARG A 149 5.84 -9.73 15.37
N LEU A 150 6.12 -8.64 14.67
CA LEU A 150 6.65 -7.40 15.26
C LEU A 150 5.62 -6.72 16.15
N LYS A 151 4.38 -6.56 15.67
CA LYS A 151 3.34 -5.77 16.34
C LYS A 151 2.45 -6.57 17.27
N ARG A 152 2.45 -7.91 17.16
CA ARG A 152 1.63 -8.85 17.95
C ARG A 152 0.15 -8.39 18.05
N PRO A 153 -0.54 -8.22 16.92
CA PRO A 153 -1.89 -7.67 16.88
C PRO A 153 -2.88 -8.59 17.59
N LYS A 154 -3.74 -8.01 18.44
CA LYS A 154 -4.69 -8.77 19.25
C LYS A 154 -5.87 -9.34 18.46
N ILE A 155 -6.19 -8.75 17.30
CA ILE A 155 -7.33 -9.19 16.47
C ILE A 155 -6.94 -10.36 15.54
N ASN A 156 -5.66 -10.54 15.22
CA ASN A 156 -5.21 -11.69 14.44
C ASN A 156 -5.30 -12.97 15.28
N ASP A 157 -5.76 -14.07 14.68
CA ASP A 157 -5.67 -15.39 15.33
C ASP A 157 -4.21 -15.87 15.30
N GLN A 158 -3.74 -16.42 16.43
CA GLN A 158 -2.40 -16.99 16.52
C GLN A 158 -2.22 -18.23 15.61
N LYS A 159 -3.30 -18.87 15.17
CA LYS A 159 -3.26 -20.00 14.22
C LYS A 159 -2.70 -19.58 12.85
N ASP A 160 -2.95 -18.33 12.43
CA ASP A 160 -2.41 -17.80 11.18
C ASP A 160 -0.88 -17.71 11.20
N LEU A 161 -0.27 -17.56 12.37
CA LEU A 161 1.19 -17.49 12.53
C LEU A 161 1.88 -18.85 12.36
N LYS A 162 1.23 -19.94 12.77
CA LYS A 162 1.76 -21.31 12.64
C LYS A 162 1.79 -21.78 11.18
N ALA A 163 0.85 -21.31 10.35
CA ALA A 163 0.76 -21.67 8.94
C ALA A 163 1.95 -21.17 8.09
N PHE A 164 2.75 -20.23 8.60
CA PHE A 164 3.90 -19.67 7.88
C PHE A 164 5.25 -20.27 8.24
N GLY A 165 5.31 -21.32 9.10
CA GLY A 165 6.57 -21.98 9.45
C GLY A 165 7.61 -21.06 10.10
N LEU A 166 7.19 -20.01 10.78
CA LEU A 166 8.06 -19.01 11.43
C LEU A 166 8.25 -19.27 12.93
N PHE A 167 7.90 -20.51 13.38
CA PHE A 167 8.16 -21.02 14.74
C PHE A 167 8.69 -22.43 14.67
#